data_bafe3577d281668bea9238be4d4cca7c
#
_entry.id   bafe3577d281668bea9238be4d4cca7c
#
_cell.length_a   1.000
_cell.length_b   1.000
_cell.length_c   1.000
_cell.angle_alpha   90.00
_cell.angle_beta   90.00
_cell.angle_gamma   90.00
#
_symmetry.space_group_name_H-M   'P 1'
#
loop_
_entity.id
_entity.type
_entity.pdbx_description
1 polymer ?
#
loop_
_entity_poly.entity_id
_entity_poly.type
_entity_poly.pdbx_seq_one_letter_code
_entity_poly.pdbx_strand_id
1 'polypeptide(L)'
;LSANTIGYIKKSLPPGGKVICLTVPLFSMTEGSNVFGRTSFAQEAPNGSWVYFWNEGSQVWNGGTKSTKGVWAALQSNYVIKAGEGFFLKSPTNSVTATEITIAGEVPALSTQTRSVMGGFSLGTVGNPYPADFKFGDSTLARNAANGSWVYFWNESSQVWNGGTKSTKGVWAALQSNYVVKATEGFFLKTSNATSWVWTNAKPYTWP
;
A
#
# COMPACT_ATOMS: atom_id res chain seq x y z
N LEU A 1 -25.17 -19.35 -4.16
CA LEU A 1 -23.88 -19.44 -3.47
C LEU A 1 -22.86 -18.74 -4.35
N SER A 2 -22.42 -17.56 -3.96
CA SER A 2 -21.28 -16.90 -4.60
C SER A 2 -20.02 -17.66 -4.16
N ALA A 3 -19.29 -18.23 -5.12
CA ALA A 3 -18.00 -18.85 -4.80
C ALA A 3 -16.97 -17.73 -4.60
N ASN A 4 -16.38 -17.63 -3.42
CA ASN A 4 -15.29 -16.70 -3.16
C ASN A 4 -14.05 -17.17 -3.91
N THR A 5 -13.46 -16.29 -4.70
CA THR A 5 -12.20 -16.61 -5.39
C THR A 5 -11.04 -16.28 -4.48
N ILE A 6 -10.18 -17.27 -4.23
CA ILE A 6 -8.95 -17.12 -3.44
C ILE A 6 -7.79 -16.79 -4.36
N GLY A 7 -7.07 -15.73 -4.05
CA GLY A 7 -5.86 -15.31 -4.74
C GLY A 7 -4.60 -15.53 -3.90
N TYR A 8 -3.46 -15.65 -4.59
CA TYR A 8 -2.14 -15.75 -3.98
C TYR A 8 -1.18 -14.78 -4.68
N ILE A 9 -0.46 -14.00 -3.92
CA ILE A 9 0.57 -13.09 -4.43
C ILE A 9 1.85 -13.32 -3.63
N LYS A 10 2.99 -13.44 -4.32
CA LYS A 10 4.29 -13.51 -3.67
C LYS A 10 4.93 -12.13 -3.64
N LYS A 11 5.50 -11.77 -2.50
CA LYS A 11 6.27 -10.54 -2.31
C LYS A 11 7.55 -10.85 -1.56
N SER A 12 8.67 -10.42 -2.10
CA SER A 12 9.97 -10.57 -1.45
C SER A 12 10.23 -9.39 -0.51
N LEU A 13 10.57 -9.68 0.74
CA LEU A 13 11.11 -8.72 1.69
C LEU A 13 12.64 -8.81 1.62
N PRO A 14 13.33 -7.80 1.05
CA PRO A 14 14.77 -7.85 0.86
C PRO A 14 15.51 -7.79 2.21
N PRO A 15 16.72 -8.38 2.32
CA PRO A 15 17.48 -8.45 3.56
C PRO A 15 18.17 -7.13 3.91
N GLY A 16 18.86 -7.11 5.07
CA GLY A 16 19.80 -6.04 5.44
C GLY A 16 19.14 -4.73 5.87
N GLY A 17 17.99 -4.79 6.51
CA GLY A 17 17.30 -3.59 6.99
C GLY A 17 16.63 -2.77 5.90
N LYS A 18 16.41 -3.34 4.72
CA LYS A 18 15.73 -2.67 3.61
C LYS A 18 14.23 -2.56 3.87
N VAL A 19 13.65 -1.50 3.31
CA VAL A 19 12.24 -1.14 3.45
C VAL A 19 11.50 -1.41 2.14
N ILE A 20 10.28 -1.93 2.24
CA ILE A 20 9.33 -2.02 1.13
C ILE A 20 8.05 -1.27 1.46
N CYS A 21 7.44 -0.62 0.47
CA CYS A 21 6.15 0.05 0.61
C CYS A 21 5.05 -0.87 0.07
N LEU A 22 4.09 -1.20 0.90
CA LEU A 22 3.13 -2.27 0.67
C LEU A 22 1.69 -1.78 0.75
N THR A 23 0.81 -2.57 0.19
CA THR A 23 -0.63 -2.58 0.46
C THR A 23 -1.14 -4.02 0.52
N VAL A 24 -2.35 -4.23 1.03
CA VAL A 24 -3.01 -5.55 1.04
C VAL A 24 -4.13 -5.53 0.00
N PRO A 25 -3.91 -6.13 -1.19
CA PRO A 25 -4.89 -6.12 -2.27
C PRO A 25 -5.92 -7.27 -2.19
N LEU A 26 -5.74 -8.19 -1.24
CA LEU A 26 -6.63 -9.33 -0.99
C LEU A 26 -7.27 -9.17 0.39
N PHE A 27 -8.55 -9.53 0.52
CA PHE A 27 -9.25 -9.46 1.79
C PHE A 27 -8.94 -10.66 2.68
N SER A 28 -8.96 -10.44 4.00
CA SER A 28 -8.91 -11.54 4.96
C SER A 28 -10.11 -12.45 4.78
N MET A 29 -9.86 -13.75 4.73
CA MET A 29 -10.92 -14.77 4.58
C MET A 29 -11.80 -14.92 5.83
N THR A 30 -11.34 -14.44 6.99
CA THR A 30 -12.03 -14.69 8.27
C THR A 30 -12.83 -13.52 8.81
N GLU A 31 -12.56 -12.26 8.40
CA GLU A 31 -13.14 -11.09 9.07
C GLU A 31 -13.60 -9.96 8.15
N GLY A 32 -13.48 -10.09 6.85
CA GLY A 32 -13.82 -8.99 5.92
C GLY A 32 -12.97 -7.72 6.08
N SER A 33 -11.95 -7.74 6.98
CA SER A 33 -11.02 -6.65 7.21
C SER A 33 -9.59 -7.20 7.38
N ASN A 34 -8.61 -6.45 6.88
CA ASN A 34 -7.20 -6.81 6.98
C ASN A 34 -6.59 -6.28 8.29
N VAL A 35 -6.75 -7.00 9.38
CA VAL A 35 -6.03 -6.74 10.64
C VAL A 35 -4.57 -7.16 10.44
N PHE A 36 -3.61 -6.23 10.59
CA PHE A 36 -2.20 -6.45 10.26
C PHE A 36 -1.64 -7.75 10.88
N GLY A 37 -1.83 -7.97 12.17
CA GLY A 37 -1.30 -9.16 12.86
C GLY A 37 -1.80 -10.50 12.31
N ARG A 38 -2.85 -10.50 11.49
CA ARG A 38 -3.42 -11.69 10.83
C ARG A 38 -3.02 -11.81 9.36
N THR A 39 -2.38 -10.79 8.80
CA THR A 39 -1.88 -10.84 7.42
C THR A 39 -0.63 -11.70 7.32
N SER A 40 -0.39 -12.30 6.15
CA SER A 40 0.87 -13.00 5.86
C SER A 40 2.08 -12.10 6.08
N PHE A 41 1.98 -10.80 5.82
CA PHE A 41 3.05 -9.85 6.10
C PHE A 41 3.48 -9.84 7.56
N ALA A 42 2.53 -9.87 8.50
CA ALA A 42 2.85 -9.91 9.91
C ALA A 42 3.36 -11.28 10.37
N GLN A 43 2.76 -12.35 9.84
CA GLN A 43 3.06 -13.72 10.26
C GLN A 43 4.41 -14.19 9.73
N GLU A 44 4.70 -13.98 8.44
CA GLU A 44 5.88 -14.49 7.75
C GLU A 44 7.10 -13.55 7.84
N ALA A 45 6.90 -12.26 8.17
CA ALA A 45 8.03 -11.36 8.40
C ALA A 45 8.96 -11.92 9.49
N PRO A 46 10.29 -11.89 9.31
CA PRO A 46 11.26 -12.35 10.29
C PRO A 46 11.15 -11.60 11.63
N ASN A 47 11.54 -12.23 12.73
CA ASN A 47 11.67 -11.58 14.02
C ASN A 47 12.68 -10.43 13.92
N GLY A 48 12.39 -9.30 14.57
CA GLY A 48 13.17 -8.06 14.42
C GLY A 48 12.78 -7.20 13.22
N SER A 49 11.81 -7.61 12.40
CA SER A 49 11.22 -6.74 11.38
C SER A 49 10.47 -5.56 12.00
N TRP A 50 10.38 -4.46 11.28
CA TRP A 50 9.61 -3.29 11.66
C TRP A 50 8.46 -3.07 10.71
N VAL A 51 7.31 -2.62 11.23
CA VAL A 51 6.18 -2.10 10.45
C VAL A 51 5.94 -0.65 10.79
N TYR A 52 5.53 0.16 9.80
CA TYR A 52 5.20 1.56 9.96
C TYR A 52 3.88 1.85 9.26
N PHE A 53 2.91 2.37 10.00
CA PHE A 53 1.65 2.88 9.50
C PHE A 53 1.67 4.41 9.55
N TRP A 54 1.27 5.05 8.46
CA TRP A 54 1.17 6.50 8.41
C TRP A 54 -0.15 6.98 9.01
N ASN A 55 -0.09 7.85 10.01
CA ASN A 55 -1.29 8.52 10.52
C ASN A 55 -1.51 9.82 9.72
N GLU A 56 -2.48 9.78 8.81
CA GLU A 56 -2.80 10.91 7.94
C GLU A 56 -3.29 12.14 8.71
N GLY A 57 -4.00 11.94 9.83
CA GLY A 57 -4.53 13.04 10.62
C GLY A 57 -3.47 13.83 11.38
N SER A 58 -2.51 13.12 11.99
CA SER A 58 -1.41 13.73 12.76
C SER A 58 -0.12 13.89 11.96
N GLN A 59 -0.05 13.37 10.74
CA GLN A 59 1.13 13.40 9.85
C GLN A 59 2.38 12.80 10.51
N VAL A 60 2.23 11.68 11.23
CA VAL A 60 3.31 10.97 11.92
C VAL A 60 3.27 9.47 11.65
N TRP A 61 4.41 8.82 11.83
CA TRP A 61 4.55 7.39 11.75
C TRP A 61 4.21 6.71 13.08
N ASN A 62 3.40 5.66 13.01
CA ASN A 62 3.17 4.70 14.08
C ASN A 62 3.90 3.41 13.72
N GLY A 63 5.04 3.18 14.32
CA GLY A 63 5.88 2.01 14.03
C GLY A 63 5.99 1.06 15.22
N GLY A 64 6.39 -0.17 14.92
CA GLY A 64 6.69 -1.18 15.91
C GLY A 64 7.48 -2.34 15.35
N THR A 65 8.11 -3.10 16.25
CA THR A 65 9.01 -4.19 15.93
C THR A 65 8.34 -5.54 16.23
N LYS A 66 8.60 -6.52 15.40
CA LYS A 66 8.33 -7.93 15.71
C LYS A 66 9.37 -8.42 16.72
N SER A 67 8.92 -8.83 17.89
CA SER A 67 9.82 -9.29 18.97
C SER A 67 10.59 -10.56 18.58
N THR A 68 11.59 -10.92 19.35
CA THR A 68 12.33 -12.19 19.18
C THR A 68 11.44 -13.42 19.40
N LYS A 69 10.30 -13.26 20.09
CA LYS A 69 9.27 -14.30 20.27
C LYS A 69 8.27 -14.37 19.10
N GLY A 70 8.47 -13.60 18.05
CA GLY A 70 7.58 -13.59 16.87
C GLY A 70 6.29 -12.79 17.05
N VAL A 71 6.18 -11.93 18.06
CA VAL A 71 4.96 -11.20 18.41
C VAL A 71 5.13 -9.72 18.11
N TRP A 72 4.15 -9.12 17.45
CA TRP A 72 4.01 -7.67 17.30
C TRP A 72 3.33 -7.07 18.53
N ALA A 73 3.66 -5.82 18.87
CA ALA A 73 2.94 -5.11 19.91
C ALA A 73 1.46 -4.94 19.54
N ALA A 74 0.57 -4.85 20.56
CA ALA A 74 -0.87 -4.82 20.35
C ALA A 74 -1.33 -3.69 19.42
N LEU A 75 -0.68 -2.52 19.47
CA LEU A 75 -0.99 -1.39 18.59
C LEU A 75 -0.81 -1.75 17.11
N GLN A 76 0.26 -2.46 16.77
CA GLN A 76 0.53 -2.89 15.39
C GLN A 76 -0.29 -4.11 15.00
N SER A 77 -0.34 -5.13 15.87
CA SER A 77 -1.07 -6.36 15.55
C SER A 77 -2.57 -6.16 15.35
N ASN A 78 -3.17 -5.19 16.05
CA ASN A 78 -4.60 -4.86 15.94
C ASN A 78 -4.90 -3.75 14.91
N TYR A 79 -3.88 -3.24 14.21
CA TYR A 79 -4.08 -2.21 13.20
C TYR A 79 -4.89 -2.75 12.02
N VAL A 80 -5.98 -2.07 11.67
CA VAL A 80 -6.83 -2.43 10.52
C VAL A 80 -6.34 -1.68 9.28
N ILE A 81 -5.77 -2.41 8.32
CA ILE A 81 -5.33 -1.85 7.04
C ILE A 81 -6.56 -1.69 6.15
N LYS A 82 -6.87 -0.45 5.78
CA LYS A 82 -8.00 -0.13 4.91
C LYS A 82 -7.70 -0.50 3.45
N ALA A 83 -8.72 -0.76 2.65
CA ALA A 83 -8.55 -0.95 1.21
C ALA A 83 -7.82 0.25 0.58
N GLY A 84 -6.79 -0.02 -0.21
CA GLY A 84 -5.97 1.02 -0.83
C GLY A 84 -5.12 1.85 0.14
N GLU A 85 -4.90 1.37 1.37
CA GLU A 85 -3.94 1.97 2.31
C GLU A 85 -2.55 1.38 2.12
N GLY A 86 -1.54 2.26 2.08
CA GLY A 86 -0.14 1.87 2.04
C GLY A 86 0.49 1.84 3.45
N PHE A 87 1.46 0.95 3.64
CA PHE A 87 2.28 0.86 4.85
C PHE A 87 3.69 0.40 4.51
N PHE A 88 4.61 0.52 5.46
CA PHE A 88 5.98 0.04 5.28
C PHE A 88 6.28 -1.18 6.11
N LEU A 89 7.05 -2.10 5.50
CA LEU A 89 7.67 -3.22 6.18
C LEU A 89 9.18 -3.15 5.97
N LYS A 90 9.94 -3.28 7.05
CA LYS A 90 11.40 -3.24 7.06
C LYS A 90 11.93 -4.57 7.57
N SER A 91 12.86 -5.17 6.85
CA SER A 91 13.55 -6.38 7.30
C SER A 91 14.50 -6.09 8.47
N PRO A 92 14.88 -7.11 9.26
CA PRO A 92 15.92 -6.97 10.25
C PRO A 92 17.27 -6.57 9.60
N THR A 93 18.06 -5.74 10.27
CA THR A 93 19.35 -5.29 9.76
C THR A 93 20.39 -6.40 9.62
N ASN A 94 20.24 -7.46 10.41
CA ASN A 94 21.11 -8.64 10.41
C ASN A 94 20.60 -9.77 9.50
N SER A 95 19.50 -9.59 8.78
CA SER A 95 19.04 -10.60 7.82
C SER A 95 19.97 -10.61 6.60
N VAL A 96 20.36 -11.79 6.15
CA VAL A 96 21.29 -11.99 5.02
C VAL A 96 20.60 -12.54 3.76
N THR A 97 19.38 -13.05 3.91
CA THR A 97 18.56 -13.57 2.82
C THR A 97 17.23 -12.87 2.74
N ALA A 98 16.68 -12.77 1.55
CA ALA A 98 15.33 -12.27 1.36
C ALA A 98 14.30 -13.26 1.94
N THR A 99 13.19 -12.74 2.46
CA THR A 99 12.05 -13.54 2.91
C THR A 99 10.94 -13.44 1.89
N GLU A 100 10.54 -14.57 1.31
CA GLU A 100 9.34 -14.63 0.46
C GLU A 100 8.09 -14.69 1.33
N ILE A 101 7.20 -13.74 1.14
CA ILE A 101 5.91 -13.66 1.84
C ILE A 101 4.82 -14.03 0.84
N THR A 102 4.00 -15.02 1.17
CA THR A 102 2.87 -15.43 0.35
C THR A 102 1.58 -14.84 0.90
N ILE A 103 1.08 -13.81 0.22
CA ILE A 103 -0.19 -13.17 0.58
C ILE A 103 -1.32 -14.02 0.00
N ALA A 104 -2.13 -14.58 0.87
CA ALA A 104 -3.34 -15.33 0.49
C ALA A 104 -4.57 -14.61 1.01
N GLY A 105 -5.64 -14.60 0.22
CA GLY A 105 -6.89 -13.98 0.63
C GLY A 105 -7.95 -14.02 -0.45
N GLU A 106 -9.11 -13.49 -0.11
CA GLU A 106 -10.22 -13.36 -1.04
C GLU A 106 -9.97 -12.23 -2.03
N VAL A 107 -10.14 -12.53 -3.32
CA VAL A 107 -10.05 -11.51 -4.36
C VAL A 107 -11.27 -10.59 -4.27
N PRO A 108 -11.09 -9.26 -4.20
CA PRO A 108 -12.21 -8.32 -4.09
C PRO A 108 -13.21 -8.46 -5.24
N ALA A 109 -14.44 -8.85 -4.91
CA ALA A 109 -15.53 -9.02 -5.90
C ALA A 109 -16.23 -7.69 -6.23
N LEU A 110 -16.15 -6.69 -5.36
CA LEU A 110 -16.79 -5.39 -5.54
C LEU A 110 -16.34 -4.73 -6.84
N SER A 111 -17.29 -4.17 -7.59
CA SER A 111 -17.01 -3.45 -8.84
C SER A 111 -16.14 -2.21 -8.64
N THR A 112 -16.16 -1.65 -7.44
CA THR A 112 -15.34 -0.49 -7.05
C THR A 112 -14.82 -0.64 -5.63
N GLN A 113 -13.62 -0.12 -5.39
CA GLN A 113 -13.03 0.10 -4.08
C GLN A 113 -12.83 1.59 -3.86
N THR A 114 -13.04 2.07 -2.65
CA THR A 114 -12.93 3.49 -2.33
C THR A 114 -11.87 3.74 -1.25
N ARG A 115 -11.17 4.86 -1.38
CA ARG A 115 -10.21 5.36 -0.40
C ARG A 115 -10.43 6.86 -0.21
N SER A 116 -10.53 7.32 1.03
CA SER A 116 -10.45 8.75 1.33
C SER A 116 -9.02 9.24 1.11
N VAL A 117 -8.86 10.30 0.36
CA VAL A 117 -7.59 10.97 0.10
C VAL A 117 -7.61 12.33 0.77
N MET A 118 -6.63 12.59 1.63
CA MET A 118 -6.53 13.84 2.37
C MET A 118 -6.27 15.03 1.44
N GLY A 119 -6.95 16.14 1.70
CA GLY A 119 -6.69 17.43 1.06
C GLY A 119 -5.74 18.32 1.87
N GLY A 120 -5.64 19.61 1.50
CA GLY A 120 -4.88 20.60 2.25
C GLY A 120 -3.37 20.37 2.27
N PHE A 121 -2.79 19.83 1.20
CA PHE A 121 -1.37 19.48 1.11
C PHE A 121 -0.92 18.43 2.15
N SER A 122 -1.84 17.67 2.74
CA SER A 122 -1.51 16.57 3.62
C SER A 122 -0.97 15.39 2.82
N LEU A 123 0.03 14.70 3.39
CA LEU A 123 0.60 13.48 2.83
C LEU A 123 -0.25 12.28 3.24
N GLY A 124 -0.68 11.49 2.29
CA GLY A 124 -1.39 10.24 2.53
C GLY A 124 -0.68 9.03 1.92
N THR A 125 -0.75 7.88 2.58
CA THR A 125 -0.35 6.62 1.96
C THR A 125 -1.47 6.08 1.11
N VAL A 126 -1.14 5.65 -0.09
CA VAL A 126 -2.08 5.04 -1.03
C VAL A 126 -1.52 3.71 -1.48
N GLY A 127 -2.37 2.75 -1.73
CA GLY A 127 -1.97 1.45 -2.24
C GLY A 127 -2.94 0.95 -3.30
N ASN A 128 -2.51 -0.05 -4.04
CA ASN A 128 -3.36 -0.69 -5.02
C ASN A 128 -4.45 -1.54 -4.31
N PRO A 129 -5.73 -1.22 -4.42
CA PRO A 129 -6.79 -1.95 -3.71
C PRO A 129 -7.20 -3.27 -4.38
N TYR A 130 -6.61 -3.60 -5.54
CA TYR A 130 -6.90 -4.81 -6.30
C TYR A 130 -5.64 -5.62 -6.59
N PRO A 131 -5.74 -6.95 -6.73
CA PRO A 131 -4.61 -7.82 -7.04
C PRO A 131 -4.25 -7.81 -8.54
N ALA A 132 -4.18 -6.64 -9.13
CA ALA A 132 -3.80 -6.42 -10.52
C ALA A 132 -3.03 -5.11 -10.66
N ASP A 133 -1.96 -5.11 -11.44
CA ASP A 133 -1.17 -3.91 -11.69
C ASP A 133 -1.99 -2.83 -12.41
N PHE A 134 -1.69 -1.56 -12.14
CA PHE A 134 -2.27 -0.45 -12.90
C PHE A 134 -1.24 0.62 -13.22
N LYS A 135 -1.42 1.31 -14.33
CA LYS A 135 -0.60 2.46 -14.70
C LYS A 135 -1.12 3.71 -13.97
N PHE A 136 -0.26 4.39 -13.21
CA PHE A 136 -0.66 5.54 -12.38
C PHE A 136 -1.37 6.63 -13.19
N GLY A 137 -0.80 7.03 -14.34
CA GLY A 137 -1.37 8.10 -15.17
C GLY A 137 -2.77 7.81 -15.71
N ASP A 138 -3.13 6.53 -15.84
CA ASP A 138 -4.44 6.10 -16.34
C ASP A 138 -5.48 5.99 -15.21
N SER A 139 -5.06 6.11 -13.94
CA SER A 139 -5.94 6.01 -12.78
C SER A 139 -6.82 7.24 -12.58
N THR A 140 -7.99 7.04 -11.99
CA THR A 140 -8.86 8.14 -11.52
C THR A 140 -8.16 8.96 -10.43
N LEU A 141 -7.26 8.33 -9.65
CA LEU A 141 -6.44 9.00 -8.65
C LEU A 141 -5.57 10.10 -9.28
N ALA A 142 -4.82 9.75 -10.33
CA ALA A 142 -3.95 10.69 -11.03
C ALA A 142 -4.74 11.80 -11.74
N ARG A 143 -5.91 11.46 -12.30
CA ARG A 143 -6.77 12.46 -12.98
C ARG A 143 -7.39 13.44 -11.98
N ASN A 144 -7.91 12.98 -10.84
CA ASN A 144 -8.66 13.79 -9.87
C ASN A 144 -7.77 14.57 -8.89
N ALA A 145 -6.50 14.19 -8.72
CA ALA A 145 -5.54 15.00 -7.98
C ALA A 145 -5.42 16.38 -8.64
N ALA A 146 -5.52 17.45 -7.85
CA ALA A 146 -5.42 18.82 -8.38
C ALA A 146 -3.99 19.13 -8.90
N ASN A 147 -3.88 20.14 -9.77
CA ASN A 147 -2.57 20.62 -10.26
C ASN A 147 -1.71 21.05 -9.06
N GLY A 148 -0.42 20.77 -9.10
CA GLY A 148 0.49 21.02 -8.00
C GLY A 148 0.54 19.89 -6.96
N SER A 149 -0.26 18.81 -7.11
CA SER A 149 -0.14 17.60 -6.29
C SER A 149 1.16 16.87 -6.56
N TRP A 150 1.66 16.13 -5.57
CA TRP A 150 2.88 15.33 -5.63
C TRP A 150 2.55 13.86 -5.45
N VAL A 151 3.24 12.99 -6.19
CA VAL A 151 3.26 11.54 -5.98
C VAL A 151 4.71 11.09 -5.72
N TYR A 152 4.87 10.08 -4.84
CA TYR A 152 6.17 9.51 -4.50
C TYR A 152 6.07 7.99 -4.53
N PHE A 153 6.80 7.37 -5.46
CA PHE A 153 6.95 5.92 -5.54
C PHE A 153 8.24 5.49 -4.86
N TRP A 154 8.16 4.45 -4.04
CA TRP A 154 9.32 3.92 -3.35
C TRP A 154 10.12 3.01 -4.27
N ASN A 155 11.39 3.29 -4.45
CA ASN A 155 12.29 2.39 -5.17
C ASN A 155 12.94 1.43 -4.19
N GLU A 156 12.49 0.18 -4.19
CA GLU A 156 12.96 -0.86 -3.26
C GLU A 156 14.44 -1.23 -3.46
N SER A 157 14.97 -1.10 -4.67
CA SER A 157 16.37 -1.43 -4.97
C SER A 157 17.33 -0.37 -4.42
N SER A 158 17.07 0.90 -4.73
CA SER A 158 17.91 2.03 -4.33
C SER A 158 17.55 2.63 -2.97
N GLN A 159 16.40 2.22 -2.39
CA GLN A 159 15.88 2.72 -1.11
C GLN A 159 15.69 4.25 -1.09
N VAL A 160 15.16 4.79 -2.19
CA VAL A 160 14.89 6.23 -2.36
C VAL A 160 13.50 6.46 -2.94
N TRP A 161 12.98 7.67 -2.73
CA TRP A 161 11.73 8.12 -3.31
C TRP A 161 11.93 8.67 -4.71
N ASN A 162 11.11 8.21 -5.65
CA ASN A 162 10.96 8.79 -6.98
C ASN A 162 9.68 9.63 -6.99
N GLY A 163 9.82 10.94 -6.81
CA GLY A 163 8.70 11.86 -6.74
C GLY A 163 8.51 12.66 -8.00
N GLY A 164 7.31 13.20 -8.17
CA GLY A 164 6.99 14.15 -9.22
C GLY A 164 5.70 14.90 -8.96
N THR A 165 5.57 16.04 -9.63
CA THR A 165 4.46 16.97 -9.45
C THR A 165 3.54 16.95 -10.66
N LYS A 166 2.24 17.08 -10.41
CA LYS A 166 1.26 17.40 -11.46
C LYS A 166 1.41 18.87 -11.87
N SER A 167 1.72 19.11 -13.14
CA SER A 167 1.94 20.46 -13.64
C SER A 167 0.68 21.34 -13.58
N THR A 168 0.82 22.65 -13.76
CA THR A 168 -0.30 23.59 -13.88
C THR A 168 -1.19 23.31 -15.09
N LYS A 169 -0.68 22.59 -16.09
CA LYS A 169 -1.44 22.10 -17.25
C LYS A 169 -2.20 20.79 -16.99
N GLY A 170 -2.18 20.28 -15.77
CA GLY A 170 -2.88 19.04 -15.39
C GLY A 170 -2.17 17.74 -15.80
N VAL A 171 -0.89 17.81 -16.15
CA VAL A 171 -0.12 16.67 -16.66
C VAL A 171 0.94 16.25 -15.65
N TRP A 172 1.02 14.96 -15.36
CA TRP A 172 2.14 14.35 -14.65
C TRP A 172 3.34 14.18 -15.58
N ALA A 173 4.55 14.29 -15.05
CA ALA A 173 5.74 13.98 -15.83
C ALA A 173 5.70 12.52 -16.33
N ALA A 174 6.37 12.24 -17.46
CA ALA A 174 6.32 10.92 -18.10
C ALA A 174 6.74 9.76 -17.16
N LEU A 175 7.72 10.01 -16.29
CA LEU A 175 8.16 9.00 -15.30
C LEU A 175 7.02 8.60 -14.37
N GLN A 176 6.24 9.56 -13.86
CA GLN A 176 5.13 9.27 -12.94
C GLN A 176 3.91 8.75 -13.71
N SER A 177 3.53 9.35 -14.83
CA SER A 177 2.36 8.90 -15.58
C SER A 177 2.51 7.50 -16.16
N ASN A 178 3.74 7.08 -16.51
CA ASN A 178 4.02 5.74 -17.01
C ASN A 178 4.36 4.71 -15.91
N TYR A 179 4.41 5.14 -14.65
CA TYR A 179 4.71 4.23 -13.55
C TYR A 179 3.62 3.17 -13.41
N VAL A 180 4.04 1.91 -13.35
CA VAL A 180 3.14 0.77 -13.12
C VAL A 180 3.16 0.42 -11.65
N VAL A 181 2.07 0.74 -10.96
CA VAL A 181 1.86 0.38 -9.55
C VAL A 181 1.50 -1.11 -9.49
N LYS A 182 2.34 -1.87 -8.80
CA LYS A 182 2.13 -3.31 -8.66
C LYS A 182 1.00 -3.63 -7.69
N ALA A 183 0.45 -4.84 -7.80
CA ALA A 183 -0.68 -5.30 -6.98
C ALA A 183 -0.47 -5.17 -5.46
N THR A 184 0.77 -5.28 -4.98
CA THR A 184 1.11 -5.18 -3.55
C THR A 184 1.80 -3.87 -3.18
N GLU A 185 1.89 -2.93 -4.12
CA GLU A 185 2.68 -1.72 -3.92
C GLU A 185 1.87 -0.60 -3.30
N GLY A 186 2.45 0.01 -2.26
CA GLY A 186 2.01 1.27 -1.69
C GLY A 186 2.88 2.43 -2.18
N PHE A 187 2.34 3.64 -2.12
CA PHE A 187 3.04 4.87 -2.49
C PHE A 187 2.47 6.06 -1.70
N PHE A 188 3.12 7.22 -1.78
CA PHE A 188 2.58 8.44 -1.20
C PHE A 188 1.95 9.36 -2.24
N LEU A 189 0.87 10.01 -1.81
CA LEU A 189 0.24 11.10 -2.54
C LEU A 189 0.07 12.29 -1.59
N LYS A 190 0.52 13.46 -2.03
CA LYS A 190 0.30 14.74 -1.38
C LYS A 190 -0.54 15.59 -2.31
N THR A 191 -1.83 15.76 -2.00
CA THR A 191 -2.73 16.48 -2.91
C THR A 191 -2.79 17.96 -2.58
N SER A 192 -2.86 18.79 -3.61
CA SER A 192 -3.16 20.22 -3.50
C SER A 192 -4.66 20.52 -3.55
N ASN A 193 -5.53 19.51 -3.56
CA ASN A 193 -6.97 19.69 -3.39
C ASN A 193 -7.24 20.37 -2.04
N ALA A 194 -8.09 21.39 -2.01
CA ALA A 194 -8.38 22.15 -0.79
C ALA A 194 -9.03 21.29 0.30
N THR A 195 -9.85 20.32 -0.09
CA THR A 195 -10.57 19.40 0.79
C THR A 195 -10.23 17.95 0.49
N SER A 196 -10.45 17.09 1.45
CA SER A 196 -10.39 15.65 1.26
C SER A 196 -11.45 15.19 0.25
N TRP A 197 -11.14 14.15 -0.50
CA TRP A 197 -12.02 13.59 -1.51
C TRP A 197 -11.93 12.07 -1.53
N VAL A 198 -12.88 11.43 -2.19
CA VAL A 198 -12.90 9.96 -2.29
C VAL A 198 -12.36 9.53 -3.63
N TRP A 199 -11.27 8.78 -3.60
CA TRP A 199 -10.81 8.03 -4.76
C TRP A 199 -11.63 6.77 -4.92
N THR A 200 -12.21 6.59 -6.09
CA THR A 200 -12.91 5.37 -6.49
C THR A 200 -12.08 4.67 -7.56
N ASN A 201 -11.68 3.44 -7.28
CA ASN A 201 -10.96 2.59 -8.22
C ASN A 201 -11.89 1.50 -8.73
N ALA A 202 -12.04 1.40 -10.05
CA ALA A 202 -12.84 0.35 -10.69
C ALA A 202 -12.07 -0.97 -10.68
N LYS A 203 -12.79 -2.07 -10.50
CA LYS A 203 -12.23 -3.42 -10.59
C LYS A 203 -11.62 -3.64 -11.98
N PRO A 204 -10.31 -3.98 -12.08
CA PRO A 204 -9.60 -4.06 -13.36
C PRO A 204 -9.77 -5.41 -14.08
N TYR A 205 -10.58 -6.30 -13.53
CA TYR A 205 -10.82 -7.64 -14.09
C TYR A 205 -12.32 -7.97 -14.09
N THR A 206 -12.72 -8.80 -15.03
CA THR A 206 -14.05 -9.43 -15.08
C THR A 206 -13.93 -10.86 -14.58
N TRP A 207 -14.79 -11.25 -13.64
CA TRP A 207 -14.96 -12.65 -13.29
C TRP A 207 -16.06 -13.24 -14.13
N PRO A 208 -15.93 -14.52 -14.49
CA PRO A 208 -17.01 -15.26 -15.13
C PRO A 208 -18.23 -15.38 -14.22
#